data_613beb54efab77a4bd9babdd92b412d9
#
_entry.id   613beb54efab77a4bd9babdd92b412d9
#
_cell.length_a   1.000
_cell.length_b   1.000
_cell.length_c   1.000
_cell.angle_alpha   90.00
_cell.angle_beta   90.00
_cell.angle_gamma   90.00
#
_symmetry.space_group_name_H-M   'P 1'
#
loop_
_entity.id
_entity.type
_entity.pdbx_description
1 polymer ?
#
loop_
_entity_poly.entity_id
_entity_poly.type
_entity_poly.pdbx_seq_one_letter_code
_entity_poly.pdbx_strand_id
1 'polypeptide(L)'
;SGRHWEERRCLAQQATIVLDEIHAYEPYTLGLLSRALDKERPARLDLASATLPSMLLEFFPQGELVEAEDPLWQRTRHRLELRDDSLHNSLENIISFARDGKKVLVVANTIHEAQMLYQTLREGYNWEKTHLLHSRFTFRDRQEKEARVGDPPPGTIFISTQVVEVSLDISYDVLLTELAPLDALVQRMGRVNRRGERFAAPVIICCQYSGGSQKIYGREILERSLDILKSLPEIPTDRDLANATDRLYRHVMLSEDWKKEFHEGGQTLEEVQQILGCYTIDLSDESMREKFTTRRGQISINVLHESLLQEAYKLREQGEPWRIVELLISVPIWWLSKFSEWFYPCSDLKYFGTNLPYDSKVGLLPPNSDEFTESASSLGIIK
;
A
#
# COMPACT_ATOMS: atom_id res chain seq x y z
N SER A 1 -24.21 0.71 5.06
CA SER A 1 -25.40 1.45 4.64
C SER A 1 -25.96 0.77 3.39
N GLY A 2 -27.10 0.20 3.46
CA GLY A 2 -27.77 -0.48 2.36
C GLY A 2 -28.98 -1.22 2.88
N ARG A 3 -29.79 -1.81 1.99
CA ARG A 3 -30.84 -2.73 2.38
C ARG A 3 -30.28 -3.80 3.32
N HIS A 4 -31.01 -4.15 4.39
CA HIS A 4 -30.61 -5.15 5.39
C HIS A 4 -29.47 -4.75 6.35
N TRP A 5 -29.32 -3.45 6.66
CA TRP A 5 -28.32 -2.99 7.61
C TRP A 5 -28.54 -3.58 9.02
N GLU A 6 -29.80 -3.79 9.45
CA GLU A 6 -30.12 -4.38 10.72
C GLU A 6 -29.70 -5.84 10.84
N GLU A 7 -29.86 -6.62 9.77
CA GLU A 7 -29.41 -8.01 9.71
C GLU A 7 -27.85 -8.07 9.79
N ARG A 8 -27.18 -7.19 9.07
CA ARG A 8 -25.70 -7.09 9.12
C ARG A 8 -25.20 -6.68 10.50
N ARG A 9 -25.93 -5.78 11.16
CA ARG A 9 -25.63 -5.38 12.53
C ARG A 9 -25.76 -6.57 13.51
N CYS A 10 -26.87 -7.30 13.47
CA CYS A 10 -27.04 -8.51 14.27
C CYS A 10 -25.97 -9.56 14.01
N LEU A 11 -25.57 -9.75 12.75
CA LEU A 11 -24.48 -10.65 12.40
C LEU A 11 -23.14 -10.17 12.97
N ALA A 12 -22.84 -8.88 12.85
CA ALA A 12 -21.61 -8.29 13.40
C ALA A 12 -21.50 -8.45 14.92
N GLN A 13 -22.62 -8.28 15.65
CA GLN A 13 -22.66 -8.45 17.10
C GLN A 13 -22.43 -9.90 17.55
N GLN A 14 -22.73 -10.88 16.70
CA GLN A 14 -22.53 -12.30 16.98
C GLN A 14 -21.23 -12.87 16.40
N ALA A 15 -20.52 -12.06 15.60
CA ALA A 15 -19.32 -12.49 14.90
C ALA A 15 -18.04 -12.26 15.72
N THR A 16 -17.00 -12.99 15.35
CA THR A 16 -15.61 -12.60 15.62
C THR A 16 -15.18 -11.63 14.53
N ILE A 17 -14.79 -10.43 14.91
CA ILE A 17 -14.22 -9.43 13.99
C ILE A 17 -12.72 -9.44 14.16
N VAL A 18 -11.99 -9.65 13.07
CA VAL A 18 -10.53 -9.58 13.02
C VAL A 18 -10.16 -8.34 12.21
N LEU A 19 -9.40 -7.42 12.82
CA LEU A 19 -8.82 -6.27 12.16
C LEU A 19 -7.33 -6.53 12.01
N ASP A 20 -6.94 -6.96 10.81
CA ASP A 20 -5.55 -7.25 10.46
C ASP A 20 -4.84 -6.00 9.98
N GLU A 21 -3.55 -5.88 10.31
CA GLU A 21 -2.69 -4.72 10.01
C GLU A 21 -3.35 -3.38 10.39
N ILE A 22 -3.97 -3.33 11.57
CA ILE A 22 -4.78 -2.18 12.03
C ILE A 22 -3.99 -0.86 12.04
N HIS A 23 -2.67 -0.92 12.18
CA HIS A 23 -1.79 0.23 12.13
C HIS A 23 -1.77 0.93 10.76
N ALA A 24 -2.11 0.22 9.68
CA ALA A 24 -2.15 0.76 8.32
C ALA A 24 -3.43 1.55 7.99
N TYR A 25 -4.40 1.61 8.92
CA TYR A 25 -5.62 2.34 8.70
C TYR A 25 -5.43 3.85 8.93
N GLU A 26 -6.02 4.66 8.05
CA GLU A 26 -6.02 6.11 8.19
C GLU A 26 -6.70 6.54 9.50
N PRO A 27 -6.27 7.68 10.12
CA PRO A 27 -6.83 8.16 11.38
C PRO A 27 -8.35 8.28 11.36
N TYR A 28 -8.91 8.81 10.27
CA TYR A 28 -10.36 8.92 10.06
C TYR A 28 -11.07 7.55 10.12
N THR A 29 -10.51 6.54 9.43
CA THR A 29 -11.06 5.17 9.44
C THR A 29 -10.96 4.54 10.82
N LEU A 30 -9.84 4.78 11.53
CA LEU A 30 -9.68 4.32 12.92
C LEU A 30 -10.70 4.94 13.86
N GLY A 31 -10.99 6.24 13.71
CA GLY A 31 -12.02 6.93 14.49
C GLY A 31 -13.42 6.35 14.24
N LEU A 32 -13.77 6.09 12.98
CA LEU A 32 -15.00 5.40 12.61
C LEU A 32 -15.10 4.02 13.25
N LEU A 33 -14.04 3.20 13.14
CA LEU A 33 -14.01 1.83 13.66
C LEU A 33 -14.07 1.80 15.19
N SER A 34 -13.27 2.61 15.86
CA SER A 34 -13.28 2.74 17.31
C SER A 34 -14.68 3.04 17.81
N ARG A 35 -15.32 4.03 17.22
CA ARG A 35 -16.68 4.43 17.62
C ARG A 35 -17.73 3.38 17.27
N ALA A 36 -17.59 2.69 16.12
CA ALA A 36 -18.50 1.61 15.73
C ALA A 36 -18.40 0.42 16.70
N LEU A 37 -17.19 -0.01 17.03
CA LEU A 37 -16.93 -1.15 17.92
C LEU A 37 -17.34 -0.86 19.37
N ASP A 38 -17.22 0.38 19.81
CA ASP A 38 -17.69 0.81 21.13
C ASP A 38 -19.21 0.68 21.27
N LYS A 39 -19.95 1.00 20.21
CA LYS A 39 -21.41 0.91 20.18
C LYS A 39 -21.95 -0.49 19.89
N GLU A 40 -21.36 -1.19 18.94
CA GLU A 40 -21.93 -2.44 18.41
C GLU A 40 -21.33 -3.72 19.01
N ARG A 41 -20.33 -3.61 19.85
CA ARG A 41 -19.65 -4.67 20.60
C ARG A 41 -19.80 -6.07 20.00
N PRO A 42 -18.88 -6.50 19.12
CA PRO A 42 -18.91 -7.85 18.55
C PRO A 42 -18.75 -8.91 19.65
N ALA A 43 -19.10 -10.14 19.36
CA ALA A 43 -18.91 -11.25 20.30
C ALA A 43 -17.41 -11.43 20.65
N ARG A 44 -16.53 -11.19 19.68
CA ARG A 44 -15.08 -11.15 19.85
C ARG A 44 -14.45 -10.14 18.89
N LEU A 45 -13.44 -9.43 19.38
CA LEU A 45 -12.62 -8.50 18.58
C LEU A 45 -11.16 -8.90 18.70
N ASP A 46 -10.52 -9.22 17.59
CA ASP A 46 -9.08 -9.48 17.50
C ASP A 46 -8.42 -8.37 16.68
N LEU A 47 -7.46 -7.67 17.29
CA LEU A 47 -6.61 -6.69 16.61
C LEU A 47 -5.28 -7.36 16.34
N ALA A 48 -4.89 -7.44 15.08
CA ALA A 48 -3.65 -8.08 14.67
C ALA A 48 -2.73 -7.11 13.92
N SER A 49 -1.45 -7.18 14.22
CA SER A 49 -0.40 -6.45 13.50
C SER A 49 0.96 -7.02 13.85
N ALA A 50 1.88 -7.01 12.91
CA ALA A 50 3.28 -7.32 13.16
C ALA A 50 3.98 -6.23 14.00
N THR A 51 3.45 -5.00 13.96
CA THR A 51 3.99 -3.81 14.63
C THR A 51 2.85 -3.02 15.26
N LEU A 52 2.17 -3.61 16.26
CA LEU A 52 1.01 -2.98 16.90
C LEU A 52 1.45 -1.81 17.79
N PRO A 53 1.15 -0.55 17.42
CA PRO A 53 1.51 0.59 18.24
C PRO A 53 0.77 0.58 19.58
N SER A 54 1.50 0.75 20.67
CA SER A 54 0.93 0.69 22.02
C SER A 54 -0.20 1.72 22.24
N MET A 55 -0.03 2.94 21.71
CA MET A 55 -1.04 4.00 21.81
C MET A 55 -2.34 3.67 21.05
N LEU A 56 -2.26 2.85 19.98
CA LEU A 56 -3.45 2.47 19.22
C LEU A 56 -4.45 1.68 20.07
N LEU A 57 -3.94 0.88 21.01
CA LEU A 57 -4.78 0.06 21.90
C LEU A 57 -5.67 0.90 22.82
N GLU A 58 -5.29 2.14 23.11
CA GLU A 58 -6.08 3.05 23.97
C GLU A 58 -7.43 3.44 23.34
N PHE A 59 -7.54 3.32 22.01
CA PHE A 59 -8.74 3.69 21.26
C PHE A 59 -9.74 2.52 21.08
N PHE A 60 -9.38 1.33 21.56
CA PHE A 60 -10.21 0.13 21.44
C PHE A 60 -10.56 -0.44 22.82
N PRO A 61 -11.62 -1.27 22.91
CA PRO A 61 -11.97 -1.92 24.18
C PRO A 61 -10.78 -2.68 24.77
N GLN A 62 -10.63 -2.63 26.10
CA GLN A 62 -9.56 -3.36 26.80
C GLN A 62 -9.68 -4.85 26.52
N GLY A 63 -8.55 -5.48 26.23
CA GLY A 63 -8.43 -6.90 25.90
C GLY A 63 -7.14 -7.50 26.42
N GLU A 64 -6.94 -8.77 26.14
CA GLU A 64 -5.71 -9.49 26.41
C GLU A 64 -4.69 -9.22 25.32
N LEU A 65 -3.47 -8.81 25.69
CA LEU A 65 -2.35 -8.68 24.76
C LEU A 65 -1.64 -10.03 24.63
N VAL A 66 -1.64 -10.57 23.41
CA VAL A 66 -0.89 -11.79 23.07
C VAL A 66 0.33 -11.39 22.24
N GLU A 67 1.50 -11.55 22.78
CA GLU A 67 2.77 -11.30 22.09
C GLU A 67 3.43 -12.60 21.64
N ALA A 68 4.32 -12.47 20.64
CA ALA A 68 5.18 -13.58 20.24
C ALA A 68 6.12 -14.00 21.41
N GLU A 69 6.55 -15.27 21.39
CA GLU A 69 7.51 -15.77 22.37
C GLU A 69 8.88 -15.08 22.25
N ASP A 70 9.61 -14.95 23.38
CA ASP A 70 10.91 -14.27 23.45
C ASP A 70 11.93 -14.72 22.39
N PRO A 71 12.07 -16.03 22.04
CA PRO A 71 13.00 -16.42 20.99
C PRO A 71 12.70 -15.81 19.61
N LEU A 72 11.43 -15.51 19.31
CA LEU A 72 11.03 -14.86 18.07
C LEU A 72 11.42 -13.39 18.09
N TRP A 73 11.26 -12.72 19.22
CA TRP A 73 11.63 -11.32 19.39
C TRP A 73 13.15 -11.08 19.31
N GLN A 74 13.97 -12.06 19.67
CA GLN A 74 15.44 -11.97 19.64
C GLN A 74 16.05 -12.33 18.27
N ARG A 75 15.26 -12.62 17.27
CA ARG A 75 15.77 -12.92 15.93
C ARG A 75 16.43 -11.71 15.29
N THR A 76 17.61 -11.94 14.71
CA THR A 76 18.40 -10.96 13.97
C THR A 76 18.43 -11.35 12.50
N ARG A 77 17.40 -10.99 11.78
CA ARG A 77 17.21 -11.42 10.38
C ARG A 77 17.87 -10.53 9.35
N HIS A 78 18.15 -9.28 9.72
CA HIS A 78 18.52 -8.23 8.79
C HIS A 78 19.76 -7.48 9.27
N ARG A 79 20.62 -7.09 8.33
CA ARG A 79 21.74 -6.16 8.54
C ARG A 79 21.40 -4.86 7.84
N LEU A 80 21.25 -3.78 8.59
CA LEU A 80 20.89 -2.46 8.07
C LEU A 80 22.12 -1.71 7.56
N GLU A 81 21.99 -1.12 6.39
CA GLU A 81 22.96 -0.20 5.81
C GLU A 81 22.21 1.05 5.32
N LEU A 82 22.49 2.21 5.92
CA LEU A 82 21.96 3.49 5.49
C LEU A 82 22.94 4.12 4.51
N ARG A 83 22.48 4.43 3.30
CA ARG A 83 23.28 5.10 2.28
C ARG A 83 22.72 6.48 1.99
N ASP A 84 23.58 7.48 2.03
CA ASP A 84 23.22 8.82 1.55
C ASP A 84 23.30 8.87 0.01
N ASP A 85 22.41 8.13 -0.62
CA ASP A 85 22.36 7.90 -2.05
C ASP A 85 20.93 7.59 -2.48
N SER A 86 20.67 7.59 -3.81
CA SER A 86 19.39 7.20 -4.42
C SER A 86 19.42 5.75 -4.92
N LEU A 87 18.25 5.16 -5.18
CA LEU A 87 18.17 3.84 -5.81
C LEU A 87 18.83 3.82 -7.20
N HIS A 88 18.73 4.90 -7.97
CA HIS A 88 19.36 4.99 -9.29
C HIS A 88 20.89 4.94 -9.21
N ASN A 89 21.50 5.53 -8.20
CA ASN A 89 22.94 5.47 -8.01
C ASN A 89 23.40 4.11 -7.46
N SER A 90 22.47 3.29 -6.97
CA SER A 90 22.74 1.94 -6.46
C SER A 90 22.63 0.83 -7.51
N LEU A 91 22.43 1.14 -8.80
CA LEU A 91 22.22 0.15 -9.87
C LEU A 91 23.39 -0.86 -10.00
N GLU A 92 24.63 -0.41 -9.89
CA GLU A 92 25.81 -1.30 -9.92
C GLU A 92 25.78 -2.31 -8.77
N ASN A 93 25.34 -1.89 -7.57
CA ASN A 93 25.21 -2.80 -6.44
C ASN A 93 24.11 -3.83 -6.68
N ILE A 94 22.95 -3.40 -7.23
CA ILE A 94 21.85 -4.30 -7.58
C ILE A 94 22.33 -5.39 -8.53
N ILE A 95 23.04 -4.99 -9.60
CA ILE A 95 23.60 -5.92 -10.59
C ILE A 95 24.68 -6.81 -9.98
N SER A 96 25.55 -6.28 -9.11
CA SER A 96 26.58 -7.06 -8.44
C SER A 96 25.96 -8.18 -7.60
N PHE A 97 24.98 -7.90 -6.77
CA PHE A 97 24.26 -8.93 -6.00
C PHE A 97 23.59 -9.98 -6.92
N ALA A 98 22.99 -9.54 -8.01
CA ALA A 98 22.34 -10.45 -8.95
C ALA A 98 23.35 -11.34 -9.69
N ARG A 99 24.56 -10.82 -10.05
CA ARG A 99 25.66 -11.60 -10.61
C ARG A 99 26.20 -12.65 -9.64
N ASP A 100 26.21 -12.33 -8.35
CA ASP A 100 26.54 -13.28 -7.28
C ASP A 100 25.44 -14.33 -7.01
N GLY A 101 24.43 -14.38 -7.87
CA GLY A 101 23.32 -15.32 -7.77
C GLY A 101 22.31 -15.01 -6.68
N LYS A 102 22.34 -13.80 -6.06
CA LYS A 102 21.37 -13.39 -5.06
C LYS A 102 20.04 -13.04 -5.72
N LYS A 103 18.93 -13.35 -5.05
CA LYS A 103 17.60 -12.85 -5.35
C LYS A 103 17.48 -11.45 -4.74
N VAL A 104 17.38 -10.41 -5.56
CA VAL A 104 17.41 -9.01 -5.12
C VAL A 104 16.01 -8.42 -5.18
N LEU A 105 15.50 -7.94 -4.06
CA LEU A 105 14.28 -7.15 -3.98
C LEU A 105 14.64 -5.66 -4.00
N VAL A 106 14.04 -4.91 -4.92
CA VAL A 106 14.20 -3.45 -5.02
C VAL A 106 12.84 -2.81 -4.82
N VAL A 107 12.71 -1.89 -3.85
CA VAL A 107 11.43 -1.24 -3.56
C VAL A 107 11.55 0.27 -3.71
N ALA A 108 10.86 0.80 -4.70
CA ALA A 108 10.70 2.23 -4.92
C ALA A 108 9.38 2.72 -4.29
N ASN A 109 9.33 3.99 -3.90
CA ASN A 109 8.12 4.57 -3.32
C ASN A 109 7.10 4.99 -4.37
N THR A 110 7.54 5.23 -5.60
CA THR A 110 6.65 5.64 -6.70
C THR A 110 6.69 4.63 -7.85
N ILE A 111 5.58 4.56 -8.58
CA ILE A 111 5.49 3.70 -9.77
C ILE A 111 6.45 4.19 -10.85
N HIS A 112 6.60 5.51 -11.00
CA HIS A 112 7.51 6.10 -11.96
C HIS A 112 8.97 5.66 -11.72
N GLU A 113 9.46 5.77 -10.48
CA GLU A 113 10.80 5.31 -10.10
C GLU A 113 10.98 3.81 -10.36
N ALA A 114 9.98 3.00 -10.03
CA ALA A 114 10.01 1.56 -10.28
C ALA A 114 10.09 1.24 -11.78
N GLN A 115 9.34 1.95 -12.63
CA GLN A 115 9.36 1.80 -14.08
C GLN A 115 10.71 2.23 -14.66
N MET A 116 11.26 3.37 -14.23
CA MET A 116 12.57 3.86 -14.67
C MET A 116 13.71 2.88 -14.32
N LEU A 117 13.73 2.38 -13.07
CA LEU A 117 14.70 1.37 -12.64
C LEU A 117 14.60 0.09 -13.49
N TYR A 118 13.37 -0.36 -13.76
CA TYR A 118 13.13 -1.54 -14.59
C TYR A 118 13.68 -1.35 -16.01
N GLN A 119 13.39 -0.22 -16.65
CA GLN A 119 13.88 0.08 -17.99
C GLN A 119 15.39 0.15 -18.02
N THR A 120 16.01 0.86 -17.07
CA THR A 120 17.47 0.96 -16.99
C THR A 120 18.14 -0.40 -16.81
N LEU A 121 17.62 -1.28 -15.96
CA LEU A 121 18.19 -2.62 -15.75
C LEU A 121 17.99 -3.53 -16.96
N ARG A 122 16.85 -3.44 -17.65
CA ARG A 122 16.53 -4.25 -18.83
C ARG A 122 17.28 -3.78 -20.06
N GLU A 123 17.31 -2.48 -20.34
CA GLU A 123 17.85 -1.89 -21.55
C GLU A 123 19.32 -1.46 -21.41
N GLY A 124 19.67 -0.84 -20.26
CA GLY A 124 21.04 -0.36 -20.03
C GLY A 124 22.00 -1.48 -19.61
N TYR A 125 21.57 -2.39 -18.75
CA TYR A 125 22.40 -3.50 -18.25
C TYR A 125 22.10 -4.85 -18.92
N ASN A 126 21.11 -4.94 -19.79
CA ASN A 126 20.67 -6.19 -20.44
C ASN A 126 20.36 -7.32 -19.45
N TRP A 127 19.85 -6.99 -18.24
CA TRP A 127 19.55 -8.00 -17.24
C TRP A 127 18.17 -8.61 -17.44
N GLU A 128 18.10 -9.74 -18.12
CA GLU A 128 16.82 -10.35 -18.51
C GLU A 128 15.98 -10.85 -17.34
N LYS A 129 16.62 -11.26 -16.23
CA LYS A 129 15.92 -11.74 -15.01
C LYS A 129 15.40 -10.59 -14.13
N THR A 130 14.90 -9.52 -14.77
CA THR A 130 14.30 -8.38 -14.07
C THR A 130 12.79 -8.45 -14.20
N HIS A 131 12.08 -8.37 -13.06
CA HIS A 131 10.63 -8.34 -12.96
C HIS A 131 10.17 -7.04 -12.32
N LEU A 132 9.00 -6.56 -12.75
CA LEU A 132 8.38 -5.33 -12.24
C LEU A 132 6.94 -5.63 -11.81
N LEU A 133 6.55 -5.15 -10.62
CA LEU A 133 5.18 -5.24 -10.13
C LEU A 133 4.76 -3.95 -9.41
N HIS A 134 3.63 -3.38 -9.82
CA HIS A 134 2.97 -2.24 -9.19
C HIS A 134 1.46 -2.25 -9.48
N SER A 135 0.71 -1.27 -8.97
CA SER A 135 -0.76 -1.25 -9.09
C SER A 135 -1.30 -0.94 -10.49
N ARG A 136 -0.47 -0.44 -11.44
CA ARG A 136 -0.91 -0.06 -12.80
C ARG A 136 -0.75 -1.17 -13.84
N PHE A 137 -0.87 -2.41 -13.44
CA PHE A 137 -1.07 -3.55 -14.34
C PHE A 137 -2.54 -3.95 -14.35
N THR A 138 -2.99 -4.65 -15.40
CA THR A 138 -4.26 -5.36 -15.34
C THR A 138 -4.23 -6.39 -14.21
N PHE A 139 -5.40 -6.75 -13.69
CA PHE A 139 -5.46 -7.78 -12.65
C PHE A 139 -4.85 -9.10 -13.13
N ARG A 140 -5.07 -9.48 -14.38
CA ARG A 140 -4.50 -10.67 -15.01
C ARG A 140 -2.97 -10.62 -15.05
N ASP A 141 -2.39 -9.54 -15.62
CA ASP A 141 -0.94 -9.41 -15.72
C ASP A 141 -0.29 -9.37 -14.32
N ARG A 142 -0.99 -8.75 -13.37
CA ARG A 142 -0.54 -8.73 -11.97
C ARG A 142 -0.47 -10.14 -11.39
N GLN A 143 -1.51 -10.96 -11.55
CA GLN A 143 -1.51 -12.36 -11.06
C GLN A 143 -0.38 -13.19 -11.69
N GLU A 144 -0.16 -13.05 -13.00
CA GLU A 144 0.94 -13.74 -13.68
C GLU A 144 2.31 -13.32 -13.14
N LYS A 145 2.50 -12.03 -12.87
CA LYS A 145 3.75 -11.50 -12.30
C LYS A 145 3.97 -11.97 -10.87
N GLU A 146 2.93 -11.95 -10.03
CA GLU A 146 2.98 -12.45 -8.65
C GLU A 146 3.38 -13.92 -8.61
N ALA A 147 2.85 -14.75 -9.50
CA ALA A 147 3.25 -16.16 -9.61
C ALA A 147 4.74 -16.35 -9.96
N ARG A 148 5.29 -15.46 -10.82
CA ARG A 148 6.71 -15.55 -11.26
C ARG A 148 7.70 -15.11 -10.19
N VAL A 149 7.31 -14.22 -9.28
CA VAL A 149 8.21 -13.66 -8.25
C VAL A 149 8.17 -14.40 -6.92
N GLY A 150 7.27 -15.39 -6.76
CA GLY A 150 7.10 -16.18 -5.55
C GLY A 150 8.35 -17.00 -5.18
N ASP A 151 8.91 -17.73 -6.12
CA ASP A 151 10.18 -18.47 -5.96
C ASP A 151 11.03 -18.37 -7.24
N PRO A 152 11.61 -17.21 -7.51
CA PRO A 152 12.35 -16.98 -8.73
C PRO A 152 13.73 -17.64 -8.70
N PRO A 153 14.36 -17.88 -9.89
CA PRO A 153 15.70 -18.43 -9.98
C PRO A 153 16.76 -17.46 -9.40
N PRO A 154 17.94 -17.98 -9.03
CA PRO A 154 19.08 -17.15 -8.62
C PRO A 154 19.42 -16.06 -9.64
N GLY A 155 19.84 -14.90 -9.14
CA GLY A 155 20.17 -13.72 -9.94
C GLY A 155 18.94 -12.94 -10.42
N THR A 156 17.75 -13.22 -9.89
CA THR A 156 16.55 -12.44 -10.19
C THR A 156 16.57 -11.10 -9.46
N ILE A 157 16.21 -10.04 -10.18
CA ILE A 157 15.92 -8.71 -9.64
C ILE A 157 14.41 -8.50 -9.71
N PHE A 158 13.79 -8.27 -8.57
CA PHE A 158 12.37 -7.95 -8.47
C PHE A 158 12.19 -6.51 -8.01
N ILE A 159 11.66 -5.65 -8.88
CA ILE A 159 11.36 -4.26 -8.60
C ILE A 159 9.88 -4.14 -8.27
N SER A 160 9.57 -3.49 -7.18
CA SER A 160 8.18 -3.28 -6.76
C SER A 160 7.99 -1.92 -6.09
N THR A 161 6.73 -1.63 -5.78
CA THR A 161 6.33 -0.50 -4.94
C THR A 161 5.70 -1.03 -3.64
N GLN A 162 4.88 -0.25 -2.95
CA GLN A 162 4.16 -0.66 -1.73
C GLN A 162 3.37 -1.97 -1.88
N VAL A 163 3.11 -2.41 -3.11
CA VAL A 163 2.42 -3.68 -3.38
C VAL A 163 3.13 -4.88 -2.74
N VAL A 164 4.46 -4.82 -2.58
CA VAL A 164 5.23 -5.90 -1.96
C VAL A 164 5.01 -5.99 -0.44
N GLU A 165 4.60 -4.90 0.20
CA GLU A 165 4.40 -4.83 1.65
C GLU A 165 3.26 -5.75 2.10
N VAL A 166 2.23 -5.88 1.27
CA VAL A 166 1.00 -6.63 1.55
C VAL A 166 0.83 -7.78 0.57
N SER A 167 0.34 -8.92 1.04
CA SER A 167 -0.19 -10.04 0.23
C SER A 167 0.80 -10.89 -0.57
N LEU A 168 2.12 -10.63 -0.55
CA LEU A 168 3.08 -11.48 -1.25
C LEU A 168 3.85 -12.39 -0.26
N ASP A 169 3.78 -13.71 -0.48
CA ASP A 169 4.60 -14.68 0.26
C ASP A 169 5.90 -14.95 -0.50
N ILE A 170 6.88 -14.06 -0.30
CA ILE A 170 8.19 -14.10 -0.94
C ILE A 170 9.31 -14.05 0.10
N SER A 171 10.47 -14.59 -0.27
CA SER A 171 11.68 -14.51 0.55
C SER A 171 12.92 -14.33 -0.34
N TYR A 172 13.43 -13.12 -0.37
CA TYR A 172 14.60 -12.71 -1.14
C TYR A 172 15.87 -12.71 -0.29
N ASP A 173 17.03 -12.53 -0.93
CA ASP A 173 18.33 -12.56 -0.24
C ASP A 173 18.84 -11.18 0.16
N VAL A 174 18.45 -10.15 -0.57
CA VAL A 174 18.88 -8.76 -0.38
C VAL A 174 17.72 -7.82 -0.64
N LEU A 175 17.61 -6.75 0.16
CA LEU A 175 16.70 -5.63 -0.05
C LEU A 175 17.48 -4.36 -0.36
N LEU A 176 17.12 -3.67 -1.44
CA LEU A 176 17.44 -2.26 -1.65
C LEU A 176 16.14 -1.48 -1.69
N THR A 177 16.02 -0.43 -0.90
CA THR A 177 14.76 0.33 -0.81
C THR A 177 15.01 1.82 -0.66
N GLU A 178 14.13 2.65 -1.21
CA GLU A 178 14.06 4.05 -0.80
C GLU A 178 13.65 4.16 0.66
N LEU A 179 14.08 5.25 1.30
CA LEU A 179 13.61 5.63 2.64
C LEU A 179 12.08 5.75 2.64
N ALA A 180 11.46 5.12 3.62
CA ALA A 180 10.01 5.12 3.85
C ALA A 180 9.72 5.17 5.35
N PRO A 181 8.47 5.33 5.79
CA PRO A 181 8.10 5.15 7.19
C PRO A 181 8.54 3.80 7.73
N LEU A 182 8.84 3.73 9.03
CA LEU A 182 9.43 2.54 9.66
C LEU A 182 8.56 1.29 9.53
N ASP A 183 7.25 1.43 9.62
CA ASP A 183 6.30 0.34 9.41
C ASP A 183 6.40 -0.26 8.00
N ALA A 184 6.41 0.61 6.98
CA ALA A 184 6.60 0.20 5.59
C ALA A 184 7.96 -0.50 5.41
N LEU A 185 9.04 0.05 5.98
CA LEU A 185 10.37 -0.58 5.94
C LEU A 185 10.39 -1.95 6.60
N VAL A 186 9.77 -2.10 7.77
CA VAL A 186 9.67 -3.40 8.48
C VAL A 186 8.90 -4.41 7.64
N GLN A 187 7.81 -4.01 6.96
CA GLN A 187 7.06 -4.88 6.06
C GLN A 187 7.89 -5.30 4.84
N ARG A 188 8.68 -4.36 4.24
CA ARG A 188 9.62 -4.65 3.15
C ARG A 188 10.73 -5.61 3.60
N MET A 189 11.32 -5.37 4.77
CA MET A 189 12.30 -6.27 5.38
C MET A 189 11.72 -7.66 5.61
N GLY A 190 10.45 -7.75 6.01
CA GLY A 190 9.73 -9.02 6.14
C GLY A 190 9.63 -9.85 4.85
N ARG A 191 10.03 -9.32 3.69
CA ARG A 191 10.11 -10.03 2.40
C ARG A 191 11.51 -10.54 2.07
N VAL A 192 12.47 -10.31 2.96
CA VAL A 192 13.85 -10.75 2.81
C VAL A 192 14.25 -11.57 4.03
N ASN A 193 14.91 -12.72 3.82
CA ASN A 193 15.24 -13.67 4.90
C ASN A 193 14.04 -13.92 5.86
N ARG A 194 12.85 -14.05 5.27
CA ARG A 194 11.55 -14.07 5.98
C ARG A 194 11.52 -15.07 7.14
N ARG A 195 12.11 -16.26 6.94
CA ARG A 195 12.12 -17.32 7.95
C ARG A 195 13.26 -17.23 8.94
N GLY A 196 14.25 -16.37 8.68
CA GLY A 196 15.44 -16.23 9.52
C GLY A 196 16.35 -17.47 9.51
N GLU A 197 16.34 -18.24 8.42
CA GLU A 197 17.12 -19.48 8.27
C GLU A 197 18.58 -19.21 7.86
N ARG A 198 18.91 -17.95 7.54
CA ARG A 198 20.21 -17.52 7.04
C ARG A 198 20.85 -16.51 7.98
N PHE A 199 22.15 -16.23 7.76
CA PHE A 199 22.78 -15.06 8.36
C PHE A 199 21.99 -13.80 8.02
N ALA A 200 22.12 -12.76 8.86
CA ALA A 200 21.41 -11.49 8.67
C ALA A 200 21.57 -10.98 7.22
N ALA A 201 20.44 -10.86 6.53
CA ALA A 201 20.40 -10.47 5.12
C ALA A 201 20.65 -8.97 4.97
N PRO A 202 21.41 -8.51 3.95
CA PRO A 202 21.62 -7.10 3.69
C PRO A 202 20.31 -6.38 3.39
N VAL A 203 20.07 -5.26 4.08
CA VAL A 203 18.99 -4.31 3.85
C VAL A 203 19.61 -2.94 3.66
N ILE A 204 19.62 -2.47 2.43
CA ILE A 204 20.22 -1.20 2.03
C ILE A 204 19.10 -0.20 1.85
N ILE A 205 19.12 0.85 2.67
CA ILE A 205 18.12 1.93 2.65
C ILE A 205 18.77 3.16 2.02
N CYS A 206 18.30 3.55 0.85
CA CYS A 206 18.75 4.75 0.13
C CYS A 206 18.02 5.97 0.71
N CYS A 207 18.77 6.85 1.36
CA CYS A 207 18.22 7.99 2.11
C CYS A 207 17.85 9.19 1.22
N GLN A 208 18.40 9.27 -0.01
CA GLN A 208 17.98 10.25 -1.00
C GLN A 208 16.74 9.72 -1.71
N TYR A 209 15.61 10.34 -1.46
CA TYR A 209 14.32 9.96 -2.01
C TYR A 209 13.77 11.02 -2.96
N SER A 210 12.90 10.60 -3.88
CA SER A 210 12.26 11.48 -4.86
C SER A 210 11.26 12.46 -4.22
N GLY A 211 10.96 13.56 -4.91
CA GLY A 211 9.87 14.45 -4.51
C GLY A 211 8.50 13.73 -4.45
N GLY A 212 8.34 12.65 -5.20
CA GLY A 212 7.17 11.77 -5.13
C GLY A 212 7.06 11.04 -3.79
N SER A 213 8.19 10.54 -3.25
CA SER A 213 8.24 9.91 -1.92
C SER A 213 7.81 10.88 -0.81
N GLN A 214 8.28 12.13 -0.89
CA GLN A 214 7.88 13.17 0.06
C GLN A 214 6.38 13.48 -0.01
N LYS A 215 5.79 13.46 -1.20
CA LYS A 215 4.35 13.67 -1.37
C LYS A 215 3.51 12.52 -0.80
N ILE A 216 4.01 11.28 -0.88
CA ILE A 216 3.29 10.10 -0.38
C ILE A 216 3.31 10.03 1.15
N TYR A 217 4.48 10.26 1.77
CA TYR A 217 4.67 9.98 3.20
C TYR A 217 4.79 11.22 4.08
N GLY A 218 4.99 12.41 3.48
CA GLY A 218 5.32 13.62 4.22
C GLY A 218 6.80 13.66 4.65
N ARG A 219 7.38 14.86 4.57
CA ARG A 219 8.79 15.09 4.88
C ARG A 219 9.12 14.77 6.35
N GLU A 220 8.29 15.21 7.27
CA GLU A 220 8.50 15.04 8.70
C GLU A 220 8.59 13.56 9.11
N ILE A 221 7.68 12.73 8.55
CA ILE A 221 7.66 11.28 8.85
C ILE A 221 8.92 10.60 8.31
N LEU A 222 9.37 10.97 7.09
CA LEU A 222 10.59 10.41 6.50
C LEU A 222 11.84 10.80 7.31
N GLU A 223 11.98 12.09 7.67
CA GLU A 223 13.10 12.58 8.49
C GLU A 223 13.11 11.90 9.87
N ARG A 224 11.94 11.77 10.50
CA ARG A 224 11.81 11.09 11.79
C ARG A 224 12.15 9.61 11.71
N SER A 225 11.72 8.93 10.66
CA SER A 225 12.07 7.53 10.39
C SER A 225 13.58 7.36 10.24
N LEU A 226 14.24 8.26 9.51
CA LEU A 226 15.69 8.25 9.33
C LEU A 226 16.43 8.46 10.67
N ASP A 227 15.98 9.39 11.51
CA ASP A 227 16.59 9.63 12.81
C ASP A 227 16.48 8.41 13.74
N ILE A 228 15.33 7.74 13.73
CA ILE A 228 15.13 6.52 14.49
C ILE A 228 16.01 5.39 13.94
N LEU A 229 16.10 5.21 12.62
CA LEU A 229 16.95 4.21 11.97
C LEU A 229 18.43 4.39 12.34
N LYS A 230 18.94 5.63 12.38
CA LYS A 230 20.31 5.94 12.80
C LYS A 230 20.59 5.54 14.25
N SER A 231 19.57 5.40 15.09
CA SER A 231 19.70 4.97 16.49
C SER A 231 19.67 3.46 16.69
N LEU A 232 19.34 2.69 15.64
CA LEU A 232 19.29 1.23 15.69
C LEU A 232 20.70 0.62 15.55
N PRO A 233 20.93 -0.58 16.12
CA PRO A 233 22.14 -1.33 15.83
C PRO A 233 22.17 -1.77 14.34
N GLU A 234 23.36 -2.04 13.82
CA GLU A 234 23.54 -2.55 12.45
C GLU A 234 22.75 -3.84 12.19
N ILE A 235 22.64 -4.69 13.22
CA ILE A 235 21.85 -5.93 13.15
C ILE A 235 20.80 -5.88 14.27
N PRO A 236 19.64 -5.26 14.00
CA PRO A 236 18.57 -5.15 14.97
C PRO A 236 17.84 -6.47 15.17
N THR A 237 17.35 -6.68 16.38
CA THR A 237 16.36 -7.73 16.66
C THR A 237 14.97 -7.34 16.15
N ASP A 238 14.08 -8.32 16.01
CA ASP A 238 12.68 -8.03 15.68
C ASP A 238 12.01 -7.15 16.74
N ARG A 239 12.41 -7.24 18.01
CA ARG A 239 11.97 -6.36 19.10
C ARG A 239 12.48 -4.92 18.92
N ASP A 240 13.74 -4.74 18.50
CA ASP A 240 14.26 -3.39 18.21
C ASP A 240 13.46 -2.69 17.12
N LEU A 241 13.12 -3.42 16.07
CA LEU A 241 12.29 -2.91 14.96
C LEU A 241 10.86 -2.58 15.41
N ALA A 242 10.23 -3.43 16.22
CA ALA A 242 8.91 -3.16 16.78
C ALA A 242 8.91 -1.91 17.69
N ASN A 243 9.90 -1.80 18.58
CA ASN A 243 10.06 -0.62 19.44
C ASN A 243 10.33 0.66 18.64
N ALA A 244 11.12 0.57 17.57
CA ALA A 244 11.39 1.70 16.68
C ALA A 244 10.11 2.16 15.98
N THR A 245 9.28 1.24 15.50
CA THR A 245 7.99 1.53 14.89
C THR A 245 7.03 2.17 15.91
N ASP A 246 6.93 1.64 17.13
CA ASP A 246 6.11 2.22 18.20
C ASP A 246 6.54 3.68 18.52
N ARG A 247 7.85 3.96 18.54
CA ARG A 247 8.36 5.33 18.72
C ARG A 247 7.91 6.28 17.61
N LEU A 248 7.89 5.83 16.35
CA LEU A 248 7.39 6.64 15.24
C LEU A 248 5.89 6.89 15.39
N TYR A 249 5.11 5.85 15.65
CA TYR A 249 3.65 5.97 15.79
C TYR A 249 3.24 6.87 16.96
N ARG A 250 3.92 6.80 18.09
CA ARG A 250 3.67 7.73 19.20
C ARG A 250 3.81 9.18 18.77
N HIS A 251 4.83 9.48 17.97
CA HIS A 251 5.02 10.84 17.45
C HIS A 251 3.88 11.25 16.50
N VAL A 252 3.53 10.39 15.54
CA VAL A 252 2.48 10.65 14.55
C VAL A 252 1.12 10.82 15.21
N MET A 253 0.73 9.91 16.13
CA MET A 253 -0.57 9.92 16.81
C MET A 253 -0.73 11.07 17.81
N LEU A 254 0.37 11.65 18.29
CA LEU A 254 0.33 12.84 19.13
C LEU A 254 0.12 14.13 18.34
N SER A 255 0.27 14.12 17.00
CA SER A 255 0.04 15.30 16.17
C SER A 255 -1.42 15.75 16.20
N GLU A 256 -1.63 17.06 16.11
CA GLU A 256 -2.98 17.64 16.13
C GLU A 256 -3.79 17.23 14.89
N ASP A 257 -3.12 17.08 13.74
CA ASP A 257 -3.78 16.66 12.49
C ASP A 257 -4.31 15.23 12.61
N TRP A 258 -3.50 14.29 13.16
CA TRP A 258 -3.94 12.92 13.38
C TRP A 258 -5.15 12.84 14.32
N LYS A 259 -5.08 13.55 15.45
CA LYS A 259 -6.16 13.59 16.45
C LYS A 259 -7.44 14.18 15.86
N LYS A 260 -7.30 15.24 15.08
CA LYS A 260 -8.43 15.88 14.41
C LYS A 260 -9.11 14.94 13.44
N GLU A 261 -8.37 14.27 12.55
CA GLU A 261 -8.92 13.30 11.60
C GLU A 261 -9.57 12.11 12.31
N PHE A 262 -8.96 11.59 13.37
CA PHE A 262 -9.53 10.52 14.18
C PHE A 262 -10.87 10.95 14.82
N HIS A 263 -10.93 12.13 15.40
CA HIS A 263 -12.14 12.67 16.00
C HIS A 263 -13.25 12.89 14.96
N GLU A 264 -12.91 13.44 13.81
CA GLU A 264 -13.84 13.62 12.68
C GLU A 264 -14.45 12.29 12.22
N GLY A 265 -13.65 11.21 12.16
CA GLY A 265 -14.16 9.88 11.85
C GLY A 265 -15.23 9.41 12.84
N GLY A 266 -14.97 9.56 14.13
CA GLY A 266 -15.93 9.23 15.19
C GLY A 266 -17.21 10.05 15.11
N GLN A 267 -17.10 11.37 14.87
CA GLN A 267 -18.25 12.27 14.70
C GLN A 267 -19.10 11.92 13.48
N THR A 268 -18.43 11.61 12.35
CA THR A 268 -19.14 11.20 11.12
C THR A 268 -20.03 9.98 11.35
N LEU A 269 -19.56 9.00 12.13
CA LEU A 269 -20.40 7.84 12.45
C LEU A 269 -21.64 8.24 13.27
N GLU A 270 -21.51 9.16 14.20
CA GLU A 270 -22.65 9.65 15.00
C GLU A 270 -23.67 10.38 14.13
N GLU A 271 -23.21 11.25 13.23
CA GLU A 271 -24.06 11.93 12.26
C GLU A 271 -24.78 10.94 11.34
N VAL A 272 -24.06 9.96 10.79
CA VAL A 272 -24.64 8.91 9.95
C VAL A 272 -25.70 8.12 10.71
N GLN A 273 -25.50 7.79 11.98
CA GLN A 273 -26.48 7.09 12.80
C GLN A 273 -27.72 7.92 13.06
N GLN A 274 -27.55 9.22 13.31
CA GLN A 274 -28.73 10.14 13.47
C GLN A 274 -29.54 10.20 12.18
N ILE A 275 -28.87 10.27 11.02
CA ILE A 275 -29.51 10.28 9.71
C ILE A 275 -30.25 8.97 9.44
N LEU A 276 -29.60 7.81 9.75
CA LEU A 276 -30.23 6.49 9.61
C LEU A 276 -31.45 6.30 10.53
N GLY A 277 -31.51 7.02 11.65
CA GLY A 277 -32.67 7.07 12.53
C GLY A 277 -33.85 7.86 11.95
N CYS A 278 -33.62 8.67 10.91
CA CYS A 278 -34.69 9.36 10.17
C CYS A 278 -35.19 8.44 9.04
N TYR A 279 -36.48 8.25 8.95
CA TYR A 279 -37.13 7.29 8.03
C TYR A 279 -37.04 7.62 6.54
N THR A 280 -36.47 8.77 6.16
CA THR A 280 -36.31 9.20 4.78
C THR A 280 -34.86 9.67 4.54
N ILE A 281 -34.07 8.85 3.84
CA ILE A 281 -32.73 9.22 3.43
C ILE A 281 -32.72 9.38 1.90
N ASP A 282 -32.45 10.59 1.43
CA ASP A 282 -32.17 10.84 0.03
C ASP A 282 -30.67 10.68 -0.23
N LEU A 283 -30.28 9.51 -0.74
CA LEU A 283 -28.90 9.21 -1.15
C LEU A 283 -28.54 9.78 -2.53
N SER A 284 -29.45 10.52 -3.17
CA SER A 284 -29.12 11.25 -4.39
C SER A 284 -28.34 12.53 -4.11
N ASP A 285 -28.43 13.06 -2.90
CA ASP A 285 -27.65 14.22 -2.44
C ASP A 285 -26.17 13.84 -2.26
N GLU A 286 -25.30 14.55 -2.96
CA GLU A 286 -23.84 14.34 -2.97
C GLU A 286 -23.23 14.56 -1.59
N SER A 287 -23.71 15.56 -0.84
CA SER A 287 -23.27 15.85 0.53
C SER A 287 -23.56 14.69 1.50
N MET A 288 -24.65 13.98 1.24
CA MET A 288 -25.01 12.79 2.02
C MET A 288 -24.13 11.59 1.66
N ARG A 289 -23.79 11.42 0.39
CA ARG A 289 -22.86 10.33 -0.03
C ARG A 289 -21.48 10.49 0.58
N GLU A 290 -20.96 11.71 0.65
CA GLU A 290 -19.67 11.99 1.28
C GLU A 290 -19.63 11.56 2.74
N LYS A 291 -20.72 11.73 3.50
CA LYS A 291 -20.83 11.28 4.89
C LYS A 291 -20.78 9.77 5.08
N PHE A 292 -21.09 8.99 4.03
CA PHE A 292 -20.98 7.53 4.07
C PHE A 292 -19.62 7.01 3.62
N THR A 293 -18.65 7.89 3.37
CA THR A 293 -17.29 7.50 2.97
C THR A 293 -16.53 7.00 4.19
N THR A 294 -15.96 5.81 4.09
CA THR A 294 -15.18 5.20 5.19
C THR A 294 -13.68 5.46 5.06
N ARG A 295 -13.23 6.03 3.94
CA ARG A 295 -11.84 6.38 3.65
C ARG A 295 -11.77 7.74 3.00
N ARG A 296 -10.78 8.55 3.39
CA ARG A 296 -10.49 9.87 2.78
C ARG A 296 -9.28 9.85 1.85
N GLY A 297 -8.63 8.69 1.70
CA GLY A 297 -7.45 8.53 0.84
C GLY A 297 -7.75 8.71 -0.65
N GLN A 298 -6.70 8.60 -1.47
CA GLN A 298 -6.85 8.74 -2.92
C GLN A 298 -7.84 7.72 -3.47
N ILE A 299 -8.96 8.22 -4.00
CA ILE A 299 -9.95 7.39 -4.68
C ILE A 299 -9.35 6.92 -6.01
N SER A 300 -9.35 5.61 -6.21
CA SER A 300 -8.96 5.00 -7.48
C SER A 300 -10.19 4.56 -8.26
N ILE A 301 -10.09 4.63 -9.58
CA ILE A 301 -11.07 4.10 -10.49
C ILE A 301 -10.43 3.04 -11.39
N ASN A 302 -11.23 2.06 -11.78
CA ASN A 302 -10.80 1.04 -12.72
C ASN A 302 -11.12 1.45 -14.15
N VAL A 303 -10.12 1.41 -15.02
CA VAL A 303 -10.22 1.75 -16.43
C VAL A 303 -9.85 0.55 -17.31
N LEU A 304 -10.37 0.52 -18.52
CA LEU A 304 -10.11 -0.52 -19.50
C LEU A 304 -9.24 0.05 -20.62
N HIS A 305 -8.09 -0.56 -20.88
CA HIS A 305 -7.23 -0.13 -21.98
C HIS A 305 -7.84 -0.47 -23.33
N GLU A 306 -7.69 0.41 -24.34
CA GLU A 306 -8.31 0.26 -25.66
C GLU A 306 -7.97 -1.07 -26.34
N SER A 307 -6.74 -1.59 -26.19
CA SER A 307 -6.33 -2.87 -26.78
C SER A 307 -7.09 -4.08 -26.22
N LEU A 308 -7.74 -3.93 -25.06
CA LEU A 308 -8.49 -5.00 -24.38
C LEU A 308 -10.01 -4.88 -24.56
N LEU A 309 -10.49 -3.84 -25.27
CA LEU A 309 -11.91 -3.62 -25.49
C LEU A 309 -12.59 -4.78 -26.21
N GLN A 310 -11.96 -5.30 -27.28
CA GLN A 310 -12.53 -6.43 -28.04
C GLN A 310 -12.68 -7.67 -27.15
N GLU A 311 -11.71 -7.95 -26.30
CA GLU A 311 -11.76 -9.06 -25.36
C GLU A 311 -12.90 -8.85 -24.33
N ALA A 312 -13.05 -7.64 -23.80
CA ALA A 312 -14.10 -7.30 -22.86
C ALA A 312 -15.51 -7.48 -23.47
N TYR A 313 -15.71 -7.04 -24.71
CA TYR A 313 -16.99 -7.26 -25.42
C TYR A 313 -17.24 -8.75 -25.63
N LYS A 314 -16.24 -9.51 -26.06
CA LYS A 314 -16.35 -10.95 -26.23
C LYS A 314 -16.74 -11.69 -24.94
N LEU A 315 -16.12 -11.33 -23.81
CA LEU A 315 -16.47 -11.89 -22.49
C LEU A 315 -17.94 -11.59 -22.13
N ARG A 316 -18.41 -10.38 -22.43
CA ARG A 316 -19.82 -10.02 -22.22
C ARG A 316 -20.77 -10.84 -23.10
N GLU A 317 -20.47 -11.02 -24.37
CA GLU A 317 -21.27 -11.82 -25.32
C GLU A 317 -21.31 -13.30 -24.91
N GLN A 318 -20.23 -13.81 -24.32
CA GLN A 318 -20.14 -15.17 -23.78
C GLN A 318 -20.91 -15.36 -22.47
N GLY A 319 -21.46 -14.27 -21.90
CA GLY A 319 -22.16 -14.33 -20.62
C GLY A 319 -21.23 -14.36 -19.39
N GLU A 320 -19.97 -13.96 -19.55
CA GLU A 320 -18.94 -13.92 -18.48
C GLU A 320 -18.51 -12.48 -18.12
N PRO A 321 -19.42 -11.51 -17.94
CA PRO A 321 -19.05 -10.10 -17.71
C PRO A 321 -18.24 -9.88 -16.43
N TRP A 322 -18.33 -10.78 -15.46
CA TRP A 322 -17.52 -10.71 -14.22
C TRP A 322 -16.02 -10.84 -14.48
N ARG A 323 -15.59 -11.50 -15.57
CA ARG A 323 -14.18 -11.64 -15.94
C ARG A 323 -13.59 -10.37 -16.54
N ILE A 324 -14.39 -9.39 -16.91
CA ILE A 324 -13.89 -8.09 -17.37
C ILE A 324 -13.01 -7.45 -16.29
N VAL A 325 -13.25 -7.75 -15.01
CA VAL A 325 -12.40 -7.28 -13.91
C VAL A 325 -10.92 -7.67 -14.07
N GLU A 326 -10.64 -8.81 -14.73
CA GLU A 326 -9.28 -9.29 -15.00
C GLU A 326 -8.50 -8.36 -15.94
N LEU A 327 -9.20 -7.56 -16.75
CA LEU A 327 -8.66 -6.65 -17.77
C LEU A 327 -8.52 -5.20 -17.28
N LEU A 328 -9.01 -4.91 -16.07
CA LEU A 328 -9.05 -3.55 -15.56
C LEU A 328 -7.73 -3.13 -14.93
N ILE A 329 -7.44 -1.84 -15.05
CA ILE A 329 -6.26 -1.19 -14.49
C ILE A 329 -6.73 -0.11 -13.51
N SER A 330 -6.17 -0.08 -12.31
CA SER A 330 -6.49 0.93 -11.31
C SER A 330 -5.68 2.20 -11.54
N VAL A 331 -6.37 3.35 -11.64
CA VAL A 331 -5.76 4.68 -11.75
C VAL A 331 -6.39 5.64 -10.74
N PRO A 332 -5.68 6.70 -10.30
CA PRO A 332 -6.28 7.73 -9.46
C PRO A 332 -7.45 8.42 -10.17
N ILE A 333 -8.57 8.64 -9.49
CA ILE A 333 -9.79 9.23 -10.11
C ILE A 333 -9.53 10.61 -10.72
N TRP A 334 -8.62 11.39 -10.12
CA TRP A 334 -8.26 12.73 -10.62
C TRP A 334 -7.59 12.72 -12.01
N TRP A 335 -7.09 11.57 -12.47
CA TRP A 335 -6.61 11.42 -13.85
C TRP A 335 -7.70 11.69 -14.87
N LEU A 336 -8.94 11.28 -14.58
CA LEU A 336 -10.08 11.50 -15.49
C LEU A 336 -10.36 12.97 -15.73
N SER A 337 -10.20 13.82 -14.71
CA SER A 337 -10.43 15.26 -14.84
C SER A 337 -9.23 15.98 -15.45
N LYS A 338 -8.01 15.62 -15.02
CA LYS A 338 -6.80 16.29 -15.44
C LYS A 338 -6.31 15.92 -16.83
N PHE A 339 -6.46 14.66 -17.20
CA PHE A 339 -6.01 14.08 -18.47
C PHE A 339 -7.21 13.58 -19.28
N SER A 340 -8.27 14.38 -19.31
CA SER A 340 -9.57 13.99 -19.91
C SER A 340 -9.45 13.53 -21.36
N GLU A 341 -8.46 14.01 -22.12
CA GLU A 341 -8.16 13.61 -23.49
C GLU A 341 -7.73 12.14 -23.65
N TRP A 342 -7.26 11.52 -22.57
CA TRP A 342 -6.80 10.11 -22.55
C TRP A 342 -7.84 9.15 -22.04
N PHE A 343 -9.02 9.66 -21.66
CA PHE A 343 -10.09 8.83 -21.10
C PHE A 343 -11.41 9.08 -21.82
N TYR A 344 -12.18 8.03 -22.01
CA TYR A 344 -13.48 8.10 -22.67
C TYR A 344 -14.47 7.12 -22.02
N PRO A 345 -15.80 7.43 -22.03
CA PRO A 345 -16.78 6.55 -21.44
C PRO A 345 -17.05 5.33 -22.35
N CYS A 346 -16.96 4.13 -21.79
CA CYS A 346 -17.45 2.89 -22.39
C CYS A 346 -18.81 2.54 -21.78
N SER A 347 -19.85 3.28 -22.17
CA SER A 347 -21.17 3.22 -21.53
C SER A 347 -21.77 1.82 -21.48
N ASP A 348 -21.57 1.02 -22.52
CA ASP A 348 -22.08 -0.35 -22.64
C ASP A 348 -21.42 -1.30 -21.62
N LEU A 349 -20.16 -1.08 -21.29
CA LEU A 349 -19.39 -1.87 -20.32
C LEU A 349 -19.45 -1.29 -18.90
N LYS A 350 -19.96 -0.05 -18.75
CA LYS A 350 -19.99 0.71 -17.49
C LYS A 350 -18.61 0.99 -16.89
N TYR A 351 -17.59 1.13 -17.73
CA TYR A 351 -16.22 1.52 -17.36
C TYR A 351 -15.78 2.75 -18.16
N PHE A 352 -14.70 3.37 -17.72
CA PHE A 352 -13.95 4.30 -18.56
C PHE A 352 -12.91 3.54 -19.37
N GLY A 353 -12.76 3.89 -20.63
CA GLY A 353 -11.67 3.45 -21.49
C GLY A 353 -10.49 4.39 -21.38
N THR A 354 -9.28 3.90 -21.71
CA THR A 354 -8.07 4.73 -21.83
C THR A 354 -7.22 4.29 -23.01
N ASN A 355 -6.61 5.28 -23.69
CA ASN A 355 -5.62 5.09 -24.74
C ASN A 355 -4.18 5.50 -24.29
N LEU A 356 -3.97 5.66 -22.99
CA LEU A 356 -2.62 5.81 -22.43
C LEU A 356 -1.76 4.59 -22.78
N PRO A 357 -0.45 4.75 -23.05
CA PRO A 357 0.39 3.63 -23.39
C PRO A 357 0.39 2.54 -22.30
N TYR A 358 0.10 1.31 -22.69
CA TYR A 358 0.11 0.13 -21.83
C TYR A 358 0.96 -0.98 -22.43
N ASP A 359 1.83 -1.55 -21.62
CA ASP A 359 2.62 -2.73 -21.92
C ASP A 359 2.60 -3.70 -20.74
N SER A 360 2.42 -4.99 -21.00
CA SER A 360 2.36 -6.01 -19.95
C SER A 360 3.65 -6.14 -19.12
N LYS A 361 4.79 -5.61 -19.61
CA LYS A 361 6.07 -5.63 -18.88
C LYS A 361 6.21 -4.43 -17.96
N VAL A 362 5.78 -3.24 -18.40
CA VAL A 362 5.99 -1.95 -17.72
C VAL A 362 4.71 -1.43 -17.04
N GLY A 363 3.53 -1.88 -17.49
CA GLY A 363 2.23 -1.40 -17.03
C GLY A 363 1.79 -0.13 -17.73
N LEU A 364 0.74 0.52 -17.20
CA LEU A 364 0.21 1.77 -17.74
C LEU A 364 1.17 2.93 -17.43
N LEU A 365 1.56 3.65 -18.48
CA LEU A 365 2.41 4.84 -18.36
C LEU A 365 1.55 6.10 -18.17
N PRO A 366 2.00 7.05 -17.34
CA PRO A 366 1.33 8.34 -17.22
C PRO A 366 1.55 9.16 -18.50
N PRO A 367 0.64 10.10 -18.84
CA PRO A 367 0.93 11.10 -19.84
C PRO A 367 2.08 11.99 -19.33
N ASN A 368 3.12 12.19 -20.11
CA ASN A 368 4.36 12.97 -19.89
C ASN A 368 4.80 13.15 -18.43
N SER A 369 5.95 12.59 -18.09
CA SER A 369 6.48 12.47 -16.71
C SER A 369 6.71 13.80 -15.97
N ASP A 370 6.98 14.91 -16.68
CA ASP A 370 7.34 16.19 -16.07
C ASP A 370 6.11 16.99 -15.58
N GLU A 371 4.99 16.92 -16.29
CA GLU A 371 3.73 17.54 -15.86
C GLU A 371 3.05 16.82 -14.69
N PHE A 372 3.38 15.53 -14.50
CA PHE A 372 2.76 14.69 -13.50
C PHE A 372 3.14 15.05 -12.07
N THR A 373 4.37 15.55 -11.87
CA THR A 373 4.89 15.91 -10.54
C THR A 373 4.36 17.26 -10.03
N GLU A 374 4.17 18.23 -10.91
CA GLU A 374 3.72 19.57 -10.52
C GLU A 374 2.23 19.64 -10.17
N SER A 375 1.42 18.80 -10.79
CA SER A 375 -0.02 18.95 -10.75
C SER A 375 -0.72 18.21 -9.61
N ALA A 376 -0.13 17.18 -9.04
CA ALA A 376 -0.69 16.54 -7.84
C ALA A 376 -0.70 17.49 -6.63
N SER A 377 0.24 18.44 -6.58
CA SER A 377 0.31 19.47 -5.55
C SER A 377 -0.67 20.64 -5.74
N SER A 378 -1.04 20.96 -7.00
CA SER A 378 -1.92 22.11 -7.28
C SER A 378 -3.41 21.82 -7.03
N LEU A 379 -3.82 20.55 -6.96
CA LEU A 379 -5.21 20.15 -6.75
C LEU A 379 -5.58 19.89 -5.29
N GLY A 380 -4.66 20.13 -4.34
CA GLY A 380 -4.93 19.94 -2.90
C GLY A 380 -5.24 18.47 -2.52
N ILE A 381 -4.93 17.53 -3.41
CA ILE A 381 -5.24 16.09 -3.27
C ILE A 381 -4.16 15.37 -2.45
N ILE A 382 -3.06 16.06 -2.19
CA ILE A 382 -1.98 15.60 -1.31
C ILE A 382 -1.77 16.71 -0.27
N LYS A 383 -2.31 16.51 0.91
CA LYS A 383 -1.90 17.15 2.15
C LYS A 383 -1.12 16.15 2.97
#